data_5f2b6127c828f30908b57b62091a87b3
#
_entry.id   5f2b6127c828f30908b57b62091a87b3
#
_cell.length_a   1.000
_cell.length_b   1.000
_cell.length_c   1.000
_cell.angle_alpha   90.00
_cell.angle_beta   90.00
_cell.angle_gamma   90.00
#
_symmetry.space_group_name_H-M   'P 1'
#
loop_
_entity.id
_entity.type
_entity.pdbx_description
1 polymer ?
#
loop_
_entity_poly.entity_id
_entity_poly.type
_entity_poly.pdbx_seq_one_letter_code
_entity_poly.pdbx_strand_id
1 'polypeptide(L)'
;MKIKGMDKFHEHLPDYPGKKIRFFARLSAISAIVGLLFLVVMDGVFRLLLSGDLLILFSPFGPIFGVGIIEFLGFLLVYLFWKKKDKLLEKLANKAYQKALVYALIGIPWIIILMIHIYFPIDLIIPISSMDSITKLLSRSITEIFVGVNILDITIRSIFGFFLLFVGLRTIFRTLSIFGLDYMGLVYVYYPEESEVQHHEIYSIIRHPTYFALFTLALGGVFIRFSLYSIIFYGMLICGLMIHVLYVEEKELIIRFGDSYRDYQKKVPAILLRPKDIGKFMKFLLERSF
;
A
#
# COMPACT_ATOMS: atom_id res chain seq x y z
N MET A 1 15.12 17.87 11.37
CA MET A 1 15.76 16.86 10.50
C MET A 1 15.36 17.15 9.07
N LYS A 2 16.33 17.38 8.16
CA LYS A 2 16.01 17.63 6.74
C LYS A 2 15.77 16.28 6.07
N ILE A 3 14.61 16.08 5.47
CA ILE A 3 14.31 14.82 4.75
C ILE A 3 15.13 14.82 3.45
N LYS A 4 15.88 13.73 3.20
CA LYS A 4 16.69 13.57 1.99
C LYS A 4 15.78 13.65 0.74
N GLY A 5 16.27 14.30 -0.33
CA GLY A 5 15.52 14.46 -1.59
C GLY A 5 14.40 15.52 -1.55
N MET A 6 14.15 16.18 -0.41
CA MET A 6 13.11 17.18 -0.30
C MET A 6 13.34 18.39 -1.21
N ASP A 7 14.59 18.80 -1.40
CA ASP A 7 14.92 19.94 -2.27
C ASP A 7 14.58 19.63 -3.73
N LYS A 8 15.01 18.46 -4.22
CA LYS A 8 14.65 17.96 -5.55
C LYS A 8 13.13 17.79 -5.73
N PHE A 9 12.46 17.24 -4.72
CA PHE A 9 11.00 17.12 -4.75
C PHE A 9 10.33 18.49 -4.89
N HIS A 10 10.82 19.53 -4.20
CA HIS A 10 10.31 20.89 -4.31
C HIS A 10 10.60 21.52 -5.68
N GLU A 11 11.77 21.27 -6.25
CA GLU A 11 12.17 21.80 -7.55
C GLU A 11 11.18 21.41 -8.66
N HIS A 12 10.65 20.20 -8.58
CA HIS A 12 9.67 19.68 -9.55
C HIS A 12 8.21 20.06 -9.23
N LEU A 13 8.00 21.00 -8.30
CA LEU A 13 6.67 21.53 -7.91
C LEU A 13 6.61 23.06 -8.04
N PRO A 14 6.82 23.64 -9.24
CA PRO A 14 7.01 25.08 -9.43
C PRO A 14 5.82 25.93 -8.96
N ASP A 15 4.58 25.45 -9.07
CA ASP A 15 3.38 26.20 -8.63
C ASP A 15 3.12 26.10 -7.10
N TYR A 16 3.90 25.27 -6.37
CA TYR A 16 3.71 24.99 -4.95
C TYR A 16 4.92 25.33 -4.08
N PRO A 17 5.50 26.53 -4.20
CA PRO A 17 6.67 26.91 -3.41
C PRO A 17 6.34 27.08 -1.92
N GLY A 18 7.30 26.80 -1.04
CA GLY A 18 7.23 27.05 0.39
C GLY A 18 6.01 26.39 1.06
N LYS A 19 5.19 27.19 1.74
CA LYS A 19 4.01 26.67 2.47
C LYS A 19 2.92 26.08 1.58
N LYS A 20 2.88 26.40 0.27
CA LYS A 20 1.87 25.88 -0.66
C LYS A 20 1.98 24.36 -0.85
N ILE A 21 3.15 23.76 -0.62
CA ILE A 21 3.32 22.30 -0.68
C ILE A 21 2.38 21.54 0.27
N ARG A 22 1.91 22.19 1.34
CA ARG A 22 0.93 21.62 2.28
C ARG A 22 -0.40 21.25 1.60
N PHE A 23 -0.66 21.80 0.40
CA PHE A 23 -1.79 21.38 -0.42
C PHE A 23 -1.78 19.87 -0.67
N PHE A 24 -0.64 19.31 -1.05
CA PHE A 24 -0.51 17.87 -1.34
C PHE A 24 -0.76 17.01 -0.10
N ALA A 25 -0.23 17.40 1.05
CA ALA A 25 -0.50 16.69 2.30
C ALA A 25 -1.99 16.74 2.69
N ARG A 26 -2.64 17.92 2.53
CA ARG A 26 -4.08 18.06 2.77
C ARG A 26 -4.91 17.23 1.80
N LEU A 27 -4.55 17.24 0.51
CA LEU A 27 -5.23 16.45 -0.51
C LEU A 27 -5.18 14.96 -0.17
N SER A 28 -4.00 14.44 0.18
CA SER A 28 -3.82 13.05 0.58
C SER A 28 -4.62 12.71 1.84
N ALA A 29 -4.63 13.57 2.85
CA ALA A 29 -5.41 13.38 4.07
C ALA A 29 -6.92 13.38 3.80
N ILE A 30 -7.43 14.32 3.00
CA ILE A 30 -8.84 14.37 2.59
C ILE A 30 -9.20 13.11 1.81
N SER A 31 -8.35 12.69 0.88
CA SER A 31 -8.55 11.46 0.10
C SER A 31 -8.65 10.22 1.01
N ALA A 32 -7.78 10.11 2.02
CA ALA A 32 -7.84 9.02 3.00
C ALA A 32 -9.16 9.04 3.78
N ILE A 33 -9.62 10.21 4.23
CA ILE A 33 -10.91 10.36 4.94
C ILE A 33 -12.08 9.95 4.04
N VAL A 34 -12.09 10.40 2.78
CA VAL A 34 -13.13 10.02 1.81
C VAL A 34 -13.14 8.52 1.58
N GLY A 35 -11.97 7.90 1.42
CA GLY A 35 -11.84 6.45 1.28
C GLY A 35 -12.35 5.70 2.51
N LEU A 36 -12.02 6.17 3.71
CA LEU A 36 -12.53 5.57 4.95
C LEU A 36 -14.05 5.67 5.06
N LEU A 37 -14.61 6.86 4.81
CA LEU A 37 -16.07 7.06 4.82
C LEU A 37 -16.76 6.16 3.80
N PHE A 38 -16.17 6.00 2.61
CA PHE A 38 -16.70 5.09 1.59
C PHE A 38 -16.73 3.65 2.09
N LEU A 39 -15.66 3.14 2.72
CA LEU A 39 -15.63 1.78 3.28
C LEU A 39 -16.70 1.61 4.36
N VAL A 40 -16.84 2.58 5.28
CA VAL A 40 -17.88 2.56 6.32
C VAL A 40 -19.29 2.44 5.72
N VAL A 41 -19.57 3.22 4.67
CA VAL A 41 -20.86 3.14 3.97
C VAL A 41 -21.04 1.77 3.34
N MET A 42 -20.03 1.23 2.68
CA MET A 42 -20.09 -0.07 2.02
C MET A 42 -20.26 -1.23 3.00
N ASP A 43 -19.66 -1.15 4.18
CA ASP A 43 -19.84 -2.15 5.25
C ASP A 43 -21.32 -2.29 5.68
N GLY A 44 -22.06 -1.19 5.62
CA GLY A 44 -23.48 -1.15 6.01
C GLY A 44 -24.48 -1.10 4.85
N VAL A 45 -24.04 -1.00 3.60
CA VAL A 45 -24.93 -0.66 2.46
C VAL A 45 -26.07 -1.65 2.28
N PHE A 46 -25.82 -2.94 2.41
CA PHE A 46 -26.88 -3.95 2.24
C PHE A 46 -27.90 -3.92 3.38
N ARG A 47 -27.54 -3.45 4.57
CA ARG A 47 -28.47 -3.26 5.69
C ARG A 47 -29.43 -2.09 5.47
N LEU A 48 -29.01 -1.13 4.67
CA LEU A 48 -29.87 0.00 4.30
C LEU A 48 -30.83 -0.36 3.17
N LEU A 49 -30.46 -1.34 2.33
CA LEU A 49 -31.18 -1.67 1.10
C LEU A 49 -32.01 -2.95 1.18
N LEU A 50 -31.64 -3.88 2.06
CA LEU A 50 -32.21 -5.23 2.10
C LEU A 50 -32.75 -5.58 3.49
N SER A 51 -33.66 -6.55 3.55
CA SER A 51 -34.22 -7.10 4.80
C SER A 51 -34.41 -8.61 4.66
N GLY A 52 -34.63 -9.31 5.79
CA GLY A 52 -34.87 -10.76 5.82
C GLY A 52 -33.72 -11.59 5.24
N ASP A 53 -34.04 -12.66 4.53
CA ASP A 53 -33.07 -13.62 4.01
C ASP A 53 -32.08 -13.01 3.00
N LEU A 54 -32.52 -12.03 2.21
CA LEU A 54 -31.65 -11.31 1.27
C LEU A 54 -30.57 -10.51 2.01
N LEU A 55 -30.91 -9.91 3.13
CA LEU A 55 -29.92 -9.22 3.95
C LEU A 55 -28.85 -10.20 4.46
N ILE A 56 -29.27 -11.34 5.00
CA ILE A 56 -28.35 -12.38 5.51
C ILE A 56 -27.43 -12.88 4.40
N LEU A 57 -27.96 -13.07 3.19
CA LEU A 57 -27.18 -13.54 2.05
C LEU A 57 -26.17 -12.52 1.53
N PHE A 58 -26.53 -11.24 1.44
CA PHE A 58 -25.71 -10.21 0.77
C PHE A 58 -24.87 -9.36 1.71
N SER A 59 -25.25 -9.21 2.99
CA SER A 59 -24.52 -8.35 3.91
C SER A 59 -23.01 -8.72 4.05
N PRO A 60 -22.57 -10.00 3.99
CA PRO A 60 -21.17 -10.36 4.04
C PRO A 60 -20.34 -9.82 2.87
N PHE A 61 -20.99 -9.52 1.75
CA PHE A 61 -20.30 -9.02 0.54
C PHE A 61 -20.08 -7.50 0.55
N GLY A 62 -20.78 -6.74 1.39
CA GLY A 62 -20.61 -5.28 1.48
C GLY A 62 -19.16 -4.86 1.68
N PRO A 63 -18.46 -5.37 2.70
CA PRO A 63 -17.05 -5.08 2.92
C PRO A 63 -16.14 -5.53 1.77
N ILE A 64 -16.44 -6.68 1.14
CA ILE A 64 -15.65 -7.21 0.02
C ILE A 64 -15.80 -6.29 -1.20
N PHE A 65 -17.02 -5.88 -1.54
CA PHE A 65 -17.26 -4.93 -2.63
C PHE A 65 -16.67 -3.57 -2.33
N GLY A 66 -16.80 -3.08 -1.08
CA GLY A 66 -16.21 -1.82 -0.66
C GLY A 66 -14.69 -1.79 -0.86
N VAL A 67 -14.00 -2.81 -0.36
CA VAL A 67 -12.55 -2.97 -0.54
C VAL A 67 -12.20 -3.12 -2.02
N GLY A 68 -12.91 -3.96 -2.78
CA GLY A 68 -12.65 -4.16 -4.20
C GLY A 68 -12.79 -2.89 -5.03
N ILE A 69 -13.82 -2.09 -4.79
CA ILE A 69 -14.04 -0.82 -5.50
C ILE A 69 -12.95 0.19 -5.17
N ILE A 70 -12.65 0.39 -3.88
CA ILE A 70 -11.66 1.40 -3.47
C ILE A 70 -10.25 1.00 -3.92
N GLU A 71 -9.92 -0.27 -3.88
CA GLU A 71 -8.66 -0.81 -4.37
C GLU A 71 -8.53 -0.61 -5.87
N PHE A 72 -9.55 -1.01 -6.63
CA PHE A 72 -9.56 -0.83 -8.09
C PHE A 72 -9.41 0.64 -8.48
N LEU A 73 -10.16 1.54 -7.86
CA LEU A 73 -10.07 2.98 -8.13
C LEU A 73 -8.73 3.56 -7.69
N GLY A 74 -8.18 3.11 -6.55
CA GLY A 74 -6.87 3.49 -6.08
C GLY A 74 -5.78 3.12 -7.08
N PHE A 75 -5.73 1.87 -7.53
CA PHE A 75 -4.78 1.41 -8.54
C PHE A 75 -5.01 2.05 -9.91
N LEU A 76 -6.26 2.30 -10.30
CA LEU A 76 -6.57 3.04 -11.53
C LEU A 76 -5.97 4.45 -11.49
N LEU A 77 -6.12 5.17 -10.38
CA LEU A 77 -5.55 6.51 -10.22
C LEU A 77 -4.02 6.45 -10.26
N VAL A 78 -3.42 5.52 -9.52
CA VAL A 78 -1.96 5.33 -9.55
C VAL A 78 -1.51 4.96 -10.97
N TYR A 79 -2.20 4.07 -11.68
CA TYR A 79 -1.92 3.76 -13.08
C TYR A 79 -2.01 4.99 -13.99
N LEU A 80 -2.98 5.88 -13.78
CA LEU A 80 -3.12 7.11 -14.57
C LEU A 80 -1.94 8.07 -14.39
N PHE A 81 -1.21 8.01 -13.28
CA PHE A 81 0.03 8.74 -13.09
C PHE A 81 1.06 8.38 -14.17
N TRP A 82 1.22 7.09 -14.49
CA TRP A 82 2.10 6.62 -15.59
C TRP A 82 1.47 6.80 -16.96
N LYS A 83 0.24 6.38 -17.12
CA LYS A 83 -0.44 6.36 -18.42
C LYS A 83 -0.55 7.73 -19.10
N LYS A 84 -0.68 8.80 -18.30
CA LYS A 84 -0.83 10.17 -18.83
C LYS A 84 0.50 10.92 -18.95
N LYS A 85 1.64 10.30 -18.64
CA LYS A 85 2.97 10.93 -18.61
C LYS A 85 3.26 11.72 -19.87
N ASP A 86 3.32 11.07 -21.03
CA ASP A 86 3.74 11.70 -22.29
C ASP A 86 2.80 12.85 -22.68
N LYS A 87 1.48 12.65 -22.57
CA LYS A 87 0.49 13.68 -22.83
C LYS A 87 0.60 14.89 -21.90
N LEU A 88 0.98 14.66 -20.63
CA LEU A 88 1.17 15.74 -19.67
C LEU A 88 2.48 16.48 -19.92
N LEU A 89 3.55 15.77 -20.27
CA LEU A 89 4.84 16.37 -20.64
C LEU A 89 4.69 17.26 -21.88
N GLU A 90 4.02 16.79 -22.93
CA GLU A 90 3.73 17.55 -24.13
C GLU A 90 2.95 18.86 -23.85
N LYS A 91 1.94 18.79 -22.96
CA LYS A 91 1.05 19.93 -22.69
C LYS A 91 1.56 20.90 -21.64
N LEU A 92 2.28 20.42 -20.62
CA LEU A 92 2.55 21.17 -19.41
C LEU A 92 4.06 21.29 -19.11
N ALA A 93 4.91 20.63 -19.90
CA ALA A 93 6.36 20.63 -19.73
C ALA A 93 6.77 20.40 -18.24
N ASN A 94 7.48 21.35 -17.63
CA ASN A 94 7.95 21.28 -16.25
C ASN A 94 6.84 21.22 -15.17
N LYS A 95 5.57 21.44 -15.53
CA LYS A 95 4.42 21.30 -14.62
C LYS A 95 3.72 19.93 -14.73
N ALA A 96 4.19 19.06 -15.62
CA ALA A 96 3.57 17.76 -15.85
C ALA A 96 3.55 16.89 -14.61
N TYR A 97 4.67 16.78 -13.92
CA TYR A 97 4.80 15.98 -12.68
C TYR A 97 3.85 16.45 -11.60
N GLN A 98 3.82 17.76 -11.25
CA GLN A 98 2.94 18.27 -10.20
C GLN A 98 1.46 18.02 -10.49
N LYS A 99 1.06 17.99 -11.77
CA LYS A 99 -0.31 17.67 -12.18
C LYS A 99 -0.59 16.17 -12.05
N ALA A 100 0.38 15.34 -12.43
CA ALA A 100 0.27 13.89 -12.31
C ALA A 100 0.28 13.43 -10.85
N LEU A 101 1.08 14.06 -10.00
CA LEU A 101 1.20 13.73 -8.57
C LEU A 101 -0.17 13.71 -7.85
N VAL A 102 -1.13 14.52 -8.31
CA VAL A 102 -2.50 14.52 -7.78
C VAL A 102 -3.15 13.12 -7.88
N TYR A 103 -2.91 12.38 -8.97
CA TYR A 103 -3.45 11.02 -9.12
C TYR A 103 -2.86 10.07 -8.06
N ALA A 104 -1.53 10.11 -7.85
CA ALA A 104 -0.87 9.29 -6.85
C ALA A 104 -1.32 9.66 -5.43
N LEU A 105 -1.45 10.95 -5.12
CA LEU A 105 -1.86 11.43 -3.80
C LEU A 105 -3.33 11.17 -3.46
N ILE A 106 -4.16 10.85 -4.44
CA ILE A 106 -5.52 10.37 -4.21
C ILE A 106 -5.52 8.84 -4.17
N GLY A 107 -4.84 8.17 -5.10
CA GLY A 107 -4.88 6.72 -5.26
C GLY A 107 -4.13 5.96 -4.17
N ILE A 108 -2.93 6.40 -3.78
CA ILE A 108 -2.13 5.71 -2.74
C ILE A 108 -2.86 5.66 -1.39
N PRO A 109 -3.45 6.75 -0.86
CA PRO A 109 -4.27 6.67 0.35
C PRO A 109 -5.41 5.65 0.25
N TRP A 110 -6.06 5.51 -0.90
CA TRP A 110 -7.14 4.53 -1.08
C TRP A 110 -6.62 3.09 -1.02
N ILE A 111 -5.45 2.82 -1.60
CA ILE A 111 -4.80 1.51 -1.48
C ILE A 111 -4.40 1.22 -0.03
N ILE A 112 -3.92 2.24 0.71
CA ILE A 112 -3.51 2.07 2.11
C ILE A 112 -4.71 1.92 3.04
N ILE A 113 -5.80 2.64 2.81
CA ILE A 113 -6.96 2.65 3.70
C ILE A 113 -7.64 1.28 3.78
N LEU A 114 -7.56 0.45 2.74
CA LEU A 114 -8.10 -0.91 2.78
C LEU A 114 -7.43 -1.77 3.87
N MET A 115 -6.19 -1.44 4.26
CA MET A 115 -5.50 -2.13 5.35
C MET A 115 -6.24 -2.01 6.69
N ILE A 116 -7.13 -1.02 6.85
CA ILE A 116 -7.97 -0.88 8.04
C ILE A 116 -8.77 -2.16 8.25
N HIS A 117 -9.36 -2.75 7.20
CA HIS A 117 -10.12 -4.00 7.33
C HIS A 117 -9.25 -5.25 7.50
N ILE A 118 -7.96 -5.16 7.26
CA ILE A 118 -7.01 -6.23 7.60
C ILE A 118 -6.68 -6.20 9.09
N TYR A 119 -6.54 -4.99 9.68
CA TYR A 119 -6.16 -4.81 11.08
C TYR A 119 -7.35 -4.76 12.05
N PHE A 120 -8.45 -4.13 11.62
CA PHE A 120 -9.60 -3.88 12.48
C PHE A 120 -10.81 -4.68 12.02
N PRO A 121 -11.60 -5.20 12.96
CA PRO A 121 -12.82 -5.87 12.58
C PRO A 121 -13.83 -4.87 12.00
N ILE A 122 -14.66 -5.35 11.08
CA ILE A 122 -15.73 -4.57 10.48
C ILE A 122 -16.72 -4.05 11.52
N ASP A 123 -16.89 -4.79 12.61
CA ASP A 123 -17.73 -4.47 13.77
C ASP A 123 -17.23 -3.30 14.63
N LEU A 124 -16.05 -2.75 14.36
CA LEU A 124 -15.60 -1.53 15.04
C LEU A 124 -16.53 -0.34 14.75
N ILE A 125 -17.21 -0.37 13.61
CA ILE A 125 -18.13 0.69 13.15
C ILE A 125 -19.58 0.22 13.23
N ILE A 126 -19.81 -1.07 13.01
CA ILE A 126 -21.15 -1.69 13.08
C ILE A 126 -21.17 -2.61 14.29
N PRO A 127 -22.05 -2.36 15.31
CA PRO A 127 -22.10 -3.21 16.50
C PRO A 127 -22.27 -4.69 16.16
N ILE A 128 -21.48 -5.56 16.78
CA ILE A 128 -21.52 -7.03 16.57
C ILE A 128 -22.93 -7.58 16.76
N SER A 129 -23.69 -7.03 17.72
CA SER A 129 -25.07 -7.43 17.99
C SER A 129 -26.03 -7.24 16.82
N SER A 130 -25.71 -6.31 15.91
CA SER A 130 -26.53 -6.00 14.73
C SER A 130 -26.04 -6.73 13.46
N MET A 131 -24.92 -7.46 13.52
CA MET A 131 -24.42 -8.24 12.38
C MET A 131 -25.20 -9.54 12.20
N ASP A 132 -25.36 -9.95 10.94
CA ASP A 132 -25.81 -11.29 10.63
C ASP A 132 -24.77 -12.36 11.01
N SER A 133 -25.22 -13.62 11.10
CA SER A 133 -24.40 -14.74 11.55
C SER A 133 -23.20 -15.01 10.63
N ILE A 134 -23.34 -14.81 9.32
CA ILE A 134 -22.26 -15.07 8.35
C ILE A 134 -21.19 -13.97 8.46
N THR A 135 -21.58 -12.70 8.49
CA THR A 135 -20.65 -11.58 8.67
C THR A 135 -19.87 -11.72 9.98
N LYS A 136 -20.54 -12.13 11.08
CA LYS A 136 -19.86 -12.44 12.34
C LYS A 136 -18.82 -13.54 12.18
N LEU A 137 -19.18 -14.64 11.50
CA LEU A 137 -18.27 -15.76 11.26
C LEU A 137 -17.03 -15.32 10.47
N LEU A 138 -17.20 -14.56 9.39
CA LEU A 138 -16.09 -14.07 8.57
C LEU A 138 -15.19 -13.07 9.30
N SER A 139 -15.73 -12.33 10.27
CA SER A 139 -15.02 -11.34 11.07
C SER A 139 -14.24 -11.93 12.26
N ARG A 140 -14.65 -13.10 12.75
CA ARG A 140 -14.00 -13.76 13.90
C ARG A 140 -12.68 -14.41 13.51
N SER A 141 -11.78 -14.54 14.49
CA SER A 141 -10.55 -15.30 14.32
C SER A 141 -10.85 -16.77 13.99
N ILE A 142 -10.15 -17.32 13.01
CA ILE A 142 -10.29 -18.73 12.60
C ILE A 142 -10.00 -19.66 13.81
N THR A 143 -8.97 -19.36 14.59
CA THR A 143 -8.67 -20.14 15.81
C THR A 143 -9.77 -20.05 16.84
N GLU A 144 -10.39 -18.88 17.02
CA GLU A 144 -11.52 -18.70 17.92
C GLU A 144 -12.74 -19.53 17.52
N ILE A 145 -13.00 -19.69 16.23
CA ILE A 145 -14.11 -20.48 15.70
C ILE A 145 -13.94 -21.98 16.05
N PHE A 146 -12.72 -22.51 15.89
CA PHE A 146 -12.47 -23.96 16.05
C PHE A 146 -12.07 -24.37 17.45
N VAL A 147 -11.37 -23.51 18.20
CA VAL A 147 -10.75 -23.86 19.50
C VAL A 147 -11.30 -23.02 20.65
N GLY A 148 -12.06 -21.96 20.33
CA GLY A 148 -12.50 -20.96 21.30
C GLY A 148 -11.42 -19.90 21.58
N VAL A 149 -11.72 -18.98 22.48
CA VAL A 149 -10.79 -17.91 22.87
C VAL A 149 -9.60 -18.51 23.62
N ASN A 150 -8.41 -18.41 23.05
CA ASN A 150 -7.17 -18.89 23.64
C ASN A 150 -6.15 -17.74 23.75
N ILE A 151 -5.81 -17.36 24.98
CA ILE A 151 -4.89 -16.25 25.27
C ILE A 151 -3.50 -16.54 24.70
N LEU A 152 -3.01 -17.77 24.77
CA LEU A 152 -1.69 -18.14 24.24
C LEU A 152 -1.65 -17.94 22.69
N ASP A 153 -2.68 -18.41 21.99
CA ASP A 153 -2.81 -18.22 20.54
C ASP A 153 -2.83 -16.73 20.18
N ILE A 154 -3.68 -15.94 20.85
CA ILE A 154 -3.77 -14.49 20.64
C ILE A 154 -2.41 -13.83 20.88
N THR A 155 -1.70 -14.20 21.93
CA THR A 155 -0.40 -13.64 22.30
C THR A 155 0.64 -13.96 21.21
N ILE A 156 0.74 -15.22 20.78
CA ILE A 156 1.70 -15.63 19.74
C ILE A 156 1.43 -14.89 18.43
N ARG A 157 0.18 -14.86 17.99
CA ARG A 157 -0.21 -14.16 16.74
C ARG A 157 0.08 -12.65 16.82
N SER A 158 -0.20 -12.05 17.97
CA SER A 158 0.08 -10.63 18.19
C SER A 158 1.58 -10.33 18.14
N ILE A 159 2.42 -11.15 18.79
CA ILE A 159 3.88 -11.00 18.74
C ILE A 159 4.37 -11.05 17.29
N PHE A 160 3.96 -12.06 16.52
CA PHE A 160 4.33 -12.16 15.11
C PHE A 160 3.80 -10.99 14.27
N GLY A 161 2.56 -10.60 14.48
CA GLY A 161 1.95 -9.48 13.79
C GLY A 161 2.66 -8.15 14.06
N PHE A 162 2.97 -7.84 15.32
CA PHE A 162 3.74 -6.64 15.67
C PHE A 162 5.18 -6.68 15.18
N PHE A 163 5.81 -7.85 15.15
CA PHE A 163 7.13 -8.02 14.55
C PHE A 163 7.10 -7.69 13.06
N LEU A 164 6.13 -8.21 12.31
CA LEU A 164 5.97 -7.91 10.88
C LEU A 164 5.65 -6.42 10.65
N LEU A 165 4.82 -5.82 11.49
CA LEU A 165 4.55 -4.38 11.47
C LEU A 165 5.83 -3.58 11.65
N PHE A 166 6.66 -3.93 12.64
CA PHE A 166 7.96 -3.30 12.85
C PHE A 166 8.88 -3.44 11.62
N VAL A 167 9.00 -4.65 11.05
CA VAL A 167 9.82 -4.91 9.85
C VAL A 167 9.35 -4.06 8.66
N GLY A 168 8.04 -4.01 8.39
CA GLY A 168 7.49 -3.23 7.30
C GLY A 168 7.72 -1.74 7.48
N LEU A 169 7.39 -1.17 8.64
CA LEU A 169 7.62 0.24 8.95
C LEU A 169 9.11 0.60 8.87
N ARG A 170 9.97 -0.23 9.47
CA ARG A 170 11.41 0.00 9.45
C ARG A 170 11.97 -0.02 8.02
N THR A 171 11.47 -0.90 7.16
CA THR A 171 11.85 -0.95 5.74
C THR A 171 11.48 0.36 5.04
N ILE A 172 10.27 0.88 5.21
CA ILE A 172 9.84 2.16 4.60
C ILE A 172 10.72 3.30 5.08
N PHE A 173 10.89 3.45 6.40
CA PHE A 173 11.66 4.56 6.96
C PHE A 173 13.13 4.53 6.55
N ARG A 174 13.76 3.35 6.52
CA ARG A 174 15.13 3.24 6.04
C ARG A 174 15.26 3.50 4.54
N THR A 175 14.36 2.96 3.74
CA THR A 175 14.33 3.24 2.30
C THR A 175 14.21 4.74 2.04
N LEU A 176 13.28 5.43 2.73
CA LEU A 176 13.13 6.88 2.63
C LEU A 176 14.41 7.63 3.07
N SER A 177 15.06 7.21 4.16
CA SER A 177 16.25 7.89 4.68
C SER A 177 17.46 7.75 3.76
N ILE A 178 17.60 6.60 3.08
CA ILE A 178 18.75 6.31 2.21
C ILE A 178 18.54 6.89 0.80
N PHE A 179 17.37 6.69 0.21
CA PHE A 179 17.10 7.06 -1.18
C PHE A 179 16.46 8.44 -1.32
N GLY A 180 15.68 8.87 -0.37
CA GLY A 180 15.08 10.19 -0.36
C GLY A 180 13.62 10.22 -0.80
N LEU A 181 13.00 11.39 -0.57
CA LEU A 181 11.59 11.63 -0.91
C LEU A 181 11.37 11.74 -2.43
N ASP A 182 12.36 12.19 -3.18
CA ASP A 182 12.34 12.29 -4.63
C ASP A 182 12.14 10.92 -5.31
N TYR A 183 12.84 9.87 -4.84
CA TYR A 183 12.60 8.50 -5.27
C TYR A 183 11.22 7.98 -4.86
N MET A 184 10.86 8.14 -3.59
CA MET A 184 9.57 7.69 -3.07
C MET A 184 8.39 8.49 -3.64
N GLY A 185 8.62 9.75 -4.01
CA GLY A 185 7.65 10.64 -4.63
C GLY A 185 7.48 10.43 -6.14
N LEU A 186 8.14 9.41 -6.73
CA LEU A 186 8.03 9.04 -8.14
C LEU A 186 8.47 10.15 -9.11
N VAL A 187 9.33 11.09 -8.66
CA VAL A 187 9.82 12.23 -9.47
C VAL A 187 10.44 11.72 -10.76
N TYR A 188 11.28 10.71 -10.67
CA TYR A 188 12.06 10.16 -11.78
C TYR A 188 11.24 9.42 -12.85
N VAL A 189 9.97 9.19 -12.63
CA VAL A 189 9.05 8.76 -13.70
C VAL A 189 8.89 9.86 -14.74
N TYR A 190 8.90 11.13 -14.32
CA TYR A 190 8.75 12.30 -15.18
C TYR A 190 10.09 12.92 -15.60
N TYR A 191 11.16 12.65 -14.85
CA TYR A 191 12.54 13.14 -15.09
C TYR A 191 13.49 11.95 -15.13
N PRO A 192 13.37 11.07 -16.15
CA PRO A 192 14.14 9.82 -16.22
C PRO A 192 15.67 10.05 -16.36
N GLU A 193 16.08 11.17 -16.97
CA GLU A 193 17.46 11.60 -17.15
C GLU A 193 18.18 11.91 -15.82
N GLU A 194 17.45 12.18 -14.76
CA GLU A 194 17.98 12.43 -13.42
C GLU A 194 18.14 11.15 -12.59
N SER A 195 17.83 10.00 -13.16
CA SER A 195 17.80 8.73 -12.42
C SER A 195 18.72 7.67 -13.00
N GLU A 196 19.15 6.77 -12.14
CA GLU A 196 19.93 5.59 -12.48
C GLU A 196 19.37 4.34 -11.81
N VAL A 197 19.74 3.15 -12.32
CA VAL A 197 19.36 1.89 -11.69
C VAL A 197 20.07 1.76 -10.35
N GLN A 198 19.32 1.70 -9.27
CA GLN A 198 19.86 1.51 -7.94
C GLN A 198 20.21 0.03 -7.70
N HIS A 199 21.44 -0.23 -7.29
CA HIS A 199 21.98 -1.60 -7.09
C HIS A 199 22.50 -1.85 -5.67
N HIS A 200 22.46 -0.85 -4.80
CA HIS A 200 23.06 -0.90 -3.47
C HIS A 200 21.99 -0.95 -2.37
N GLU A 201 22.44 -1.20 -1.16
CA GLU A 201 21.58 -1.30 0.03
C GLU A 201 20.43 -2.28 -0.19
N ILE A 202 19.20 -1.88 0.13
CA ILE A 202 18.00 -2.71 -0.01
C ILE A 202 17.74 -3.15 -1.47
N TYR A 203 18.11 -2.32 -2.46
CA TYR A 203 17.94 -2.66 -3.87
C TYR A 203 18.89 -3.74 -4.36
N SER A 204 19.96 -4.08 -3.61
CA SER A 204 20.77 -5.29 -3.85
C SER A 204 20.07 -6.58 -3.43
N ILE A 205 18.99 -6.48 -2.65
CA ILE A 205 18.26 -7.58 -2.02
C ILE A 205 16.88 -7.75 -2.64
N ILE A 206 16.16 -6.66 -2.85
CA ILE A 206 14.77 -6.61 -3.36
C ILE A 206 14.63 -5.41 -4.28
N ARG A 207 14.03 -5.59 -5.48
CA ARG A 207 13.85 -4.49 -6.44
C ARG A 207 12.79 -3.47 -6.02
N HIS A 208 11.74 -3.92 -5.32
CA HIS A 208 10.61 -3.09 -4.89
C HIS A 208 10.43 -3.12 -3.36
N PRO A 209 11.33 -2.48 -2.60
CA PRO A 209 11.31 -2.56 -1.13
C PRO A 209 10.07 -1.95 -0.51
N THR A 210 9.47 -0.93 -1.11
CA THR A 210 8.22 -0.31 -0.63
C THR A 210 7.05 -1.29 -0.72
N TYR A 211 6.95 -2.07 -1.81
CA TYR A 211 5.92 -3.10 -1.96
C TYR A 211 6.13 -4.25 -1.00
N PHE A 212 7.38 -4.70 -0.81
CA PHE A 212 7.72 -5.66 0.23
C PHE A 212 7.27 -5.19 1.61
N ALA A 213 7.50 -3.91 1.92
CA ALA A 213 7.09 -3.33 3.19
C ALA A 213 5.56 -3.32 3.35
N LEU A 214 4.81 -2.94 2.31
CA LEU A 214 3.34 -2.99 2.32
C LEU A 214 2.81 -4.42 2.49
N PHE A 215 3.41 -5.40 1.81
CA PHE A 215 3.08 -6.82 2.00
C PHE A 215 3.30 -7.28 3.43
N THR A 216 4.46 -6.92 3.99
CA THR A 216 4.84 -7.30 5.34
C THR A 216 3.95 -6.63 6.38
N LEU A 217 3.63 -5.34 6.19
CA LEU A 217 2.68 -4.62 7.04
C LEU A 217 1.32 -5.31 7.02
N ALA A 218 0.73 -5.52 5.85
CA ALA A 218 -0.58 -6.12 5.71
C ALA A 218 -0.63 -7.56 6.28
N LEU A 219 0.44 -8.35 6.07
CA LEU A 219 0.58 -9.68 6.67
C LEU A 219 0.57 -9.63 8.20
N GLY A 220 1.17 -8.60 8.79
CA GLY A 220 1.11 -8.35 10.23
C GLY A 220 -0.33 -8.24 10.73
N GLY A 221 -1.18 -7.52 10.02
CA GLY A 221 -2.62 -7.41 10.32
C GLY A 221 -3.34 -8.75 10.20
N VAL A 222 -3.02 -9.55 9.18
CA VAL A 222 -3.56 -10.92 9.04
C VAL A 222 -3.21 -11.76 10.25
N PHE A 223 -1.96 -11.74 10.74
CA PHE A 223 -1.58 -12.49 11.95
C PHE A 223 -2.34 -12.01 13.18
N ILE A 224 -2.47 -10.70 13.39
CA ILE A 224 -3.19 -10.13 14.54
C ILE A 224 -4.66 -10.55 14.52
N ARG A 225 -5.33 -10.42 13.40
CA ARG A 225 -6.77 -10.70 13.25
C ARG A 225 -7.08 -12.16 13.00
N PHE A 226 -6.36 -12.78 12.08
CA PHE A 226 -6.50 -14.16 11.62
C PHE A 226 -7.95 -14.54 11.28
N SER A 227 -8.68 -13.63 10.64
CA SER A 227 -10.06 -13.81 10.18
C SER A 227 -10.12 -14.06 8.67
N LEU A 228 -11.22 -14.65 8.20
CA LEU A 228 -11.41 -14.85 6.76
C LEU A 228 -11.40 -13.52 5.99
N TYR A 229 -12.03 -12.47 6.52
CA TYR A 229 -11.97 -11.15 5.90
C TYR A 229 -10.53 -10.61 5.81
N SER A 230 -9.73 -10.71 6.88
CA SER A 230 -8.35 -10.22 6.83
C SER A 230 -7.51 -10.95 5.78
N ILE A 231 -7.74 -12.25 5.59
CA ILE A 231 -7.06 -13.06 4.56
C ILE A 231 -7.52 -12.66 3.15
N ILE A 232 -8.84 -12.50 2.94
CA ILE A 232 -9.40 -12.08 1.65
C ILE A 232 -8.85 -10.71 1.25
N PHE A 233 -8.91 -9.71 2.15
CA PHE A 233 -8.43 -8.37 1.87
C PHE A 233 -6.92 -8.30 1.66
N TYR A 234 -6.16 -9.11 2.40
CA TYR A 234 -4.74 -9.28 2.14
C TYR A 234 -4.48 -9.85 0.74
N GLY A 235 -5.22 -10.88 0.34
CA GLY A 235 -5.12 -11.46 -1.00
C GLY A 235 -5.45 -10.45 -2.11
N MET A 236 -6.48 -9.63 -1.93
CA MET A 236 -6.85 -8.56 -2.87
C MET A 236 -5.71 -7.54 -2.98
N LEU A 237 -5.22 -7.00 -1.87
CA LEU A 237 -4.09 -6.05 -1.85
C LEU A 237 -2.86 -6.60 -2.57
N ILE A 238 -2.47 -7.85 -2.28
CA ILE A 238 -1.32 -8.50 -2.92
C ILE A 238 -1.53 -8.60 -4.44
N CYS A 239 -2.73 -9.01 -4.87
CA CYS A 239 -3.07 -9.13 -6.28
C CYS A 239 -2.93 -7.78 -6.99
N GLY A 240 -3.52 -6.72 -6.45
CA GLY A 240 -3.43 -5.37 -7.01
C GLY A 240 -1.99 -4.85 -7.06
N LEU A 241 -1.23 -4.98 -5.98
CA LEU A 241 0.17 -4.57 -5.92
C LEU A 241 1.03 -5.34 -6.92
N MET A 242 0.86 -6.67 -7.04
CA MET A 242 1.60 -7.49 -8.01
C MET A 242 1.29 -7.10 -9.46
N ILE A 243 0.01 -6.89 -9.78
CA ILE A 243 -0.39 -6.43 -11.11
C ILE A 243 0.27 -5.08 -11.40
N HIS A 244 0.23 -4.14 -10.46
CA HIS A 244 0.83 -2.82 -10.65
C HIS A 244 2.36 -2.91 -10.86
N VAL A 245 3.07 -3.64 -10.03
CA VAL A 245 4.52 -3.82 -10.16
C VAL A 245 4.87 -4.43 -11.51
N LEU A 246 4.28 -5.57 -11.85
CA LEU A 246 4.70 -6.35 -13.03
C LEU A 246 4.29 -5.70 -14.35
N TYR A 247 3.12 -5.07 -14.40
CA TYR A 247 2.56 -4.56 -15.67
C TYR A 247 2.68 -3.05 -15.84
N VAL A 248 3.03 -2.31 -14.80
CA VAL A 248 3.22 -0.85 -14.87
C VAL A 248 4.66 -0.47 -14.58
N GLU A 249 5.14 -0.68 -13.34
CA GLU A 249 6.48 -0.21 -12.94
C GLU A 249 7.62 -0.95 -13.64
N GLU A 250 7.61 -2.29 -13.66
CA GLU A 250 8.68 -3.06 -14.31
C GLU A 250 8.76 -2.77 -15.81
N LYS A 251 7.62 -2.56 -16.48
CA LYS A 251 7.62 -2.16 -17.90
C LYS A 251 8.24 -0.78 -18.11
N GLU A 252 7.89 0.17 -17.26
CA GLU A 252 8.44 1.52 -17.33
C GLU A 252 9.95 1.52 -17.07
N LEU A 253 10.41 0.78 -16.07
CA LEU A 253 11.83 0.65 -15.76
C LEU A 253 12.63 -0.04 -16.88
N ILE A 254 12.04 -1.03 -17.58
CA ILE A 254 12.65 -1.64 -18.77
C ILE A 254 12.75 -0.62 -19.92
N ILE A 255 11.71 0.19 -20.14
CA ILE A 255 11.74 1.24 -21.18
C ILE A 255 12.79 2.29 -20.83
N ARG A 256 12.90 2.68 -19.56
CA ARG A 256 13.83 3.71 -19.08
C ARG A 256 15.28 3.29 -19.13
N PHE A 257 15.61 2.08 -18.68
CA PHE A 257 16.98 1.62 -18.43
C PHE A 257 17.45 0.50 -19.36
N GLY A 258 16.58 -0.05 -20.20
CA GLY A 258 16.91 -1.07 -21.19
C GLY A 258 17.52 -2.34 -20.59
N ASP A 259 18.61 -2.80 -21.19
CA ASP A 259 19.27 -4.05 -20.82
C ASP A 259 19.93 -4.02 -19.44
N SER A 260 20.35 -2.84 -18.97
CA SER A 260 20.85 -2.66 -17.60
C SER A 260 19.83 -3.11 -16.55
N TYR A 261 18.56 -2.74 -16.75
CA TYR A 261 17.50 -3.16 -15.84
C TYR A 261 17.15 -4.65 -16.00
N ARG A 262 17.17 -5.18 -17.22
CA ARG A 262 16.95 -6.62 -17.48
C ARG A 262 17.99 -7.51 -16.79
N ASP A 263 19.25 -7.08 -16.79
CA ASP A 263 20.31 -7.80 -16.10
C ASP A 263 20.19 -7.69 -14.58
N TYR A 264 19.69 -6.57 -14.08
CA TYR A 264 19.33 -6.40 -12.68
C TYR A 264 18.18 -7.33 -12.28
N GLN A 265 17.13 -7.44 -13.10
CA GLN A 265 16.00 -8.37 -12.88
C GLN A 265 16.42 -9.82 -12.71
N LYS A 266 17.41 -10.29 -13.49
CA LYS A 266 17.94 -11.66 -13.39
C LYS A 266 18.63 -11.94 -12.04
N LYS A 267 19.21 -10.91 -11.44
CA LYS A 267 20.04 -11.03 -10.22
C LYS A 267 19.24 -10.83 -8.93
N VAL A 268 18.28 -9.93 -8.92
CA VAL A 268 17.57 -9.49 -7.73
C VAL A 268 16.07 -9.78 -7.86
N PRO A 269 15.41 -10.40 -6.86
CA PRO A 269 13.98 -10.68 -6.90
C PRO A 269 13.15 -9.38 -6.81
N ALA A 270 11.92 -9.40 -7.35
CA ALA A 270 11.05 -8.24 -7.34
C ALA A 270 10.66 -7.82 -5.91
N ILE A 271 10.04 -8.73 -5.15
CA ILE A 271 9.43 -8.42 -3.86
C ILE A 271 9.84 -9.45 -2.80
N LEU A 272 9.87 -10.75 -3.13
CA LEU A 272 10.09 -11.79 -2.13
C LEU A 272 11.56 -11.89 -1.75
N LEU A 273 11.84 -11.84 -0.45
CA LEU A 273 13.18 -12.02 0.10
C LEU A 273 13.65 -13.47 -0.08
N ARG A 274 14.82 -13.65 -0.69
CA ARG A 274 15.43 -14.99 -0.80
C ARG A 274 16.03 -15.41 0.53
N PRO A 275 15.95 -16.70 0.93
CA PRO A 275 16.51 -17.19 2.19
C PRO A 275 18.00 -16.82 2.40
N LYS A 276 18.81 -16.88 1.33
CA LYS A 276 20.23 -16.50 1.38
C LYS A 276 20.49 -15.02 1.66
N ASP A 277 19.52 -14.15 1.42
CA ASP A 277 19.64 -12.70 1.58
C ASP A 277 19.07 -12.20 2.93
N ILE A 278 18.51 -13.10 3.77
CA ILE A 278 17.95 -12.75 5.09
C ILE A 278 18.98 -12.04 5.96
N GLY A 279 20.23 -12.54 6.03
CA GLY A 279 21.27 -11.91 6.83
C GLY A 279 21.59 -10.48 6.39
N LYS A 280 21.65 -10.23 5.06
CA LYS A 280 21.85 -8.88 4.52
C LYS A 280 20.66 -7.97 4.82
N PHE A 281 19.45 -8.51 4.72
CA PHE A 281 18.24 -7.76 5.03
C PHE A 281 18.16 -7.40 6.52
N MET A 282 18.51 -8.32 7.42
CA MET A 282 18.58 -8.05 8.86
C MET A 282 19.61 -6.96 9.17
N LYS A 283 20.79 -7.03 8.54
CA LYS A 283 21.78 -5.96 8.65
C LYS A 283 21.22 -4.62 8.20
N PHE A 284 20.59 -4.57 7.03
CA PHE A 284 19.89 -3.37 6.54
C PHE A 284 18.88 -2.83 7.54
N LEU A 285 18.06 -3.67 8.18
CA LEU A 285 17.06 -3.22 9.17
C LEU A 285 17.69 -2.65 10.45
N LEU A 286 18.79 -3.25 10.92
CA LEU A 286 19.38 -2.93 12.23
C LEU A 286 20.38 -1.78 12.18
N GLU A 287 20.97 -1.49 11.04
CA GLU A 287 21.88 -0.35 10.90
C GLU A 287 21.19 0.97 11.23
N ARG A 288 21.88 1.84 11.95
CA ARG A 288 21.37 3.17 12.29
C ARG A 288 21.31 4.03 11.02
N SER A 289 20.17 4.65 10.78
CA SER A 289 20.06 5.78 9.83
C SER A 289 20.68 6.98 10.51
N PHE A 290 21.81 7.46 10.02
CA PHE A 290 22.41 8.71 10.49
C PHE A 290 21.70 9.91 9.89
#